data_602881c4751c9ca7ec0b60a40f3260df
#
_entry.id   602881c4751c9ca7ec0b60a40f3260df
#
_cell.length_a   1.000
_cell.length_b   1.000
_cell.length_c   1.000
_cell.angle_alpha   90.00
_cell.angle_beta   90.00
_cell.angle_gamma   90.00
#
_symmetry.space_group_name_H-M   'P 1'
#
loop_
_entity.id
_entity.type
_entity.pdbx_description
1 polymer ?
#
loop_
_entity_poly.entity_id
_entity_poly.type
_entity_poly.pdbx_seq_one_letter_code
_entity_poly.pdbx_strand_id
1 'polypeptide(L)'
;MKNLPGVFKSQKKNGDVYYRSSITFRSKHISLGSFDNEEDANAAYNDATAIIQSENTYLPDDFSKSICQKLDFKKWVSLINFKNNGIYIKTPIYMRNKFFNYYLSKNDVLTFDVDDLFYYSNHSIMRRGTHLFVAEYGMQTNIASRYGIRNFARKDIDFRFVNGDINDFRYANIEIINPYQGVT
;
A
#
# COMPACT_ATOMS: atom_id res chain seq x y z
N MET A 1 -29.31 -5.09 -20.44
CA MET A 1 -28.77 -3.74 -20.14
C MET A 1 -27.26 -3.78 -20.31
N LYS A 2 -26.69 -2.80 -20.98
CA LYS A 2 -25.23 -2.71 -21.15
C LYS A 2 -24.66 -2.12 -19.84
N ASN A 3 -23.75 -2.85 -19.17
CA ASN A 3 -23.11 -2.33 -17.96
C ASN A 3 -22.38 -1.00 -18.25
N LEU A 4 -22.26 -0.13 -17.24
CA LEU A 4 -21.46 1.07 -17.34
C LEU A 4 -19.98 0.72 -17.60
N PRO A 5 -19.20 1.60 -18.26
CA PRO A 5 -17.79 1.35 -18.55
C PRO A 5 -16.99 0.96 -17.31
N GLY A 6 -16.14 -0.07 -17.44
CA GLY A 6 -15.28 -0.55 -16.36
C GLY A 6 -15.99 -1.32 -15.25
N VAL A 7 -17.30 -1.58 -15.36
CA VAL A 7 -18.12 -2.21 -14.33
C VAL A 7 -18.53 -3.62 -14.72
N PHE A 8 -18.44 -4.53 -13.75
CA PHE A 8 -18.79 -5.94 -13.88
C PHE A 8 -19.67 -6.38 -12.72
N LYS A 9 -20.94 -6.72 -13.02
CA LYS A 9 -21.86 -7.28 -12.02
C LYS A 9 -21.40 -8.67 -11.60
N SER A 10 -21.42 -8.94 -10.30
CA SER A 10 -21.04 -10.21 -9.70
C SER A 10 -22.00 -10.56 -8.56
N GLN A 11 -22.03 -11.84 -8.16
CA GLN A 11 -22.89 -12.31 -7.08
C GLN A 11 -22.08 -13.12 -6.08
N LYS A 12 -22.32 -12.89 -4.79
CA LYS A 12 -21.74 -13.67 -3.70
C LYS A 12 -22.46 -15.03 -3.57
N LYS A 13 -21.87 -15.98 -2.86
CA LYS A 13 -22.47 -17.29 -2.60
C LYS A 13 -23.83 -17.22 -1.87
N ASN A 14 -24.04 -16.18 -1.07
CA ASN A 14 -25.31 -15.93 -0.36
C ASN A 14 -26.37 -15.25 -1.22
N GLY A 15 -26.11 -14.97 -2.49
CA GLY A 15 -27.04 -14.34 -3.41
C GLY A 15 -26.92 -12.82 -3.53
N ASP A 16 -26.15 -12.15 -2.68
CA ASP A 16 -25.97 -10.70 -2.72
C ASP A 16 -25.26 -10.28 -4.02
N VAL A 17 -25.79 -9.28 -4.67
CA VAL A 17 -25.19 -8.66 -5.85
C VAL A 17 -24.20 -7.60 -5.44
N TYR A 18 -23.08 -7.53 -6.15
CA TYR A 18 -22.09 -6.48 -6.02
C TYR A 18 -21.45 -6.15 -7.39
N TYR A 19 -20.77 -5.02 -7.48
CA TYR A 19 -20.19 -4.53 -8.72
C TYR A 19 -18.69 -4.38 -8.57
N ARG A 20 -17.93 -5.00 -9.47
CA ARG A 20 -16.47 -4.86 -9.52
C ARG A 20 -16.11 -3.76 -10.50
N SER A 21 -15.16 -2.93 -10.15
CA SER A 21 -14.58 -1.94 -11.04
C SER A 21 -13.14 -2.32 -11.40
N SER A 22 -12.78 -2.15 -12.67
CA SER A 22 -11.42 -2.41 -13.16
C SER A 22 -11.10 -1.58 -14.39
N ILE A 23 -9.80 -1.35 -14.60
CA ILE A 23 -9.27 -0.63 -15.75
C ILE A 23 -8.07 -1.40 -16.33
N THR A 24 -7.83 -1.25 -17.63
CA THR A 24 -6.61 -1.75 -18.27
C THR A 24 -5.71 -0.58 -18.63
N PHE A 25 -4.49 -0.60 -18.14
CA PHE A 25 -3.48 0.41 -18.42
C PHE A 25 -2.14 -0.24 -18.72
N ARG A 26 -1.47 0.15 -19.82
CA ARG A 26 -0.20 -0.43 -20.28
C ARG A 26 -0.22 -1.96 -20.25
N SER A 27 -1.25 -2.55 -20.85
CA SER A 27 -1.49 -4.01 -20.92
C SER A 27 -1.66 -4.71 -19.55
N LYS A 28 -1.82 -3.97 -18.47
CA LYS A 28 -2.08 -4.51 -17.13
C LYS A 28 -3.53 -4.28 -16.73
N HIS A 29 -4.22 -5.38 -16.39
CA HIS A 29 -5.56 -5.32 -15.80
C HIS A 29 -5.46 -4.99 -14.31
N ILE A 30 -6.12 -3.91 -13.89
CA ILE A 30 -6.04 -3.37 -12.52
C ILE A 30 -7.44 -3.35 -11.92
N SER A 31 -7.62 -4.07 -10.81
CA SER A 31 -8.85 -4.02 -10.02
C SER A 31 -8.89 -2.73 -9.19
N LEU A 32 -9.97 -1.98 -9.33
CA LEU A 32 -10.20 -0.73 -8.60
C LEU A 32 -11.01 -0.92 -7.31
N GLY A 33 -11.70 -2.07 -7.19
CA GLY A 33 -12.47 -2.40 -6.00
C GLY A 33 -13.79 -3.10 -6.31
N SER A 34 -14.55 -3.32 -5.23
CA SER A 34 -15.92 -3.85 -5.27
C SER A 34 -16.86 -2.88 -4.54
N PHE A 35 -18.04 -2.68 -5.09
CA PHE A 35 -18.99 -1.66 -4.68
C PHE A 35 -20.39 -2.28 -4.59
N ASP A 36 -21.26 -1.68 -3.79
CA ASP A 36 -22.64 -2.18 -3.60
C ASP A 36 -23.59 -1.75 -4.73
N ASN A 37 -23.21 -0.72 -5.50
CA ASN A 37 -23.98 -0.25 -6.65
C ASN A 37 -23.10 0.00 -7.89
N GLU A 38 -23.74 0.09 -9.04
CA GLU A 38 -23.08 0.24 -10.32
C GLU A 38 -22.49 1.65 -10.51
N GLU A 39 -23.13 2.67 -9.96
CA GLU A 39 -22.75 4.08 -10.05
C GLU A 39 -21.42 4.31 -9.35
N ASP A 40 -21.24 3.78 -8.14
CA ASP A 40 -20.00 3.90 -7.37
C ASP A 40 -18.85 3.15 -8.05
N ALA A 41 -19.12 1.97 -8.58
CA ALA A 41 -18.14 1.22 -9.35
C ALA A 41 -17.69 1.97 -10.62
N ASN A 42 -18.63 2.61 -11.33
CA ASN A 42 -18.32 3.44 -12.49
C ASN A 42 -17.60 4.74 -12.11
N ALA A 43 -17.96 5.38 -10.98
CA ALA A 43 -17.27 6.56 -10.49
C ALA A 43 -15.79 6.25 -10.19
N ALA A 44 -15.47 5.10 -9.57
CA ALA A 44 -14.09 4.67 -9.35
C ALA A 44 -13.33 4.41 -10.68
N TYR A 45 -14.00 3.89 -11.69
CA TYR A 45 -13.43 3.74 -13.04
C TYR A 45 -13.15 5.11 -13.68
N ASN A 46 -14.06 6.07 -13.55
CA ASN A 46 -13.89 7.42 -14.10
C ASN A 46 -12.75 8.16 -13.37
N ASP A 47 -12.65 8.05 -12.03
CA ASP A 47 -11.52 8.56 -11.25
C ASP A 47 -10.19 8.02 -11.80
N ALA A 48 -10.09 6.70 -11.95
CA ALA A 48 -8.88 6.05 -12.45
C ALA A 48 -8.55 6.48 -13.89
N THR A 49 -9.55 6.61 -14.75
CA THR A 49 -9.40 7.06 -16.14
C THR A 49 -8.87 8.49 -16.19
N ALA A 50 -9.44 9.39 -15.37
CA ALA A 50 -9.00 10.79 -15.30
C ALA A 50 -7.53 10.90 -14.83
N ILE A 51 -7.13 10.09 -13.82
CA ILE A 51 -5.74 10.05 -13.36
C ILE A 51 -4.79 9.61 -14.48
N ILE A 52 -5.12 8.53 -15.19
CA ILE A 52 -4.27 7.96 -16.24
C ILE A 52 -4.12 8.94 -17.40
N GLN A 53 -5.21 9.59 -17.80
CA GLN A 53 -5.24 10.52 -18.94
C GLN A 53 -4.72 11.91 -18.61
N SER A 54 -4.65 12.28 -17.34
CA SER A 54 -4.13 13.59 -16.92
C SER A 54 -2.68 13.78 -17.34
N GLU A 55 -2.32 14.96 -17.78
CA GLU A 55 -0.92 15.38 -18.01
C GLU A 55 -0.19 15.66 -16.68
N ASN A 56 -0.93 15.84 -15.58
CA ASN A 56 -0.36 16.11 -14.27
C ASN A 56 0.41 14.90 -13.73
N THR A 57 1.55 15.17 -13.13
CA THR A 57 2.30 14.19 -12.32
C THR A 57 1.82 14.28 -10.89
N TYR A 58 0.82 13.49 -10.55
CA TYR A 58 0.31 13.40 -9.18
C TYR A 58 1.28 12.66 -8.27
N LEU A 59 1.38 13.12 -7.02
CA LEU A 59 2.06 12.46 -5.92
C LEU A 59 1.04 11.87 -4.93
N PRO A 60 1.45 10.96 -4.03
CA PRO A 60 0.53 10.39 -3.04
C PRO A 60 -0.23 11.44 -2.21
N ASP A 61 0.42 12.54 -1.87
CA ASP A 61 -0.15 13.61 -1.04
C ASP A 61 -1.22 14.46 -1.76
N ASP A 62 -1.29 14.40 -3.09
CA ASP A 62 -2.30 15.12 -3.88
C ASP A 62 -3.69 14.48 -3.81
N PHE A 63 -3.80 13.31 -3.18
CA PHE A 63 -5.09 12.64 -3.01
C PHE A 63 -6.10 13.52 -2.28
N SER A 64 -7.25 13.74 -2.93
CA SER A 64 -8.36 14.51 -2.36
C SER A 64 -9.69 14.04 -2.95
N LYS A 65 -10.78 14.36 -2.26
CA LYS A 65 -12.14 14.07 -2.74
C LYS A 65 -12.54 14.88 -3.97
N SER A 66 -11.86 15.98 -4.26
CA SER A 66 -12.04 16.75 -5.49
C SER A 66 -11.42 16.07 -6.73
N ILE A 67 -10.40 15.23 -6.53
CA ILE A 67 -9.72 14.48 -7.60
C ILE A 67 -10.29 13.07 -7.71
N CYS A 68 -10.55 12.43 -6.58
CA CYS A 68 -11.06 11.05 -6.50
C CYS A 68 -12.32 10.99 -5.63
N GLN A 69 -13.46 10.70 -6.24
CA GLN A 69 -14.73 10.59 -5.53
C GLN A 69 -14.90 9.22 -4.86
N LYS A 70 -14.56 8.15 -5.56
CA LYS A 70 -14.81 6.76 -5.14
C LYS A 70 -13.58 5.87 -5.16
N LEU A 71 -12.51 6.26 -5.84
CA LEU A 71 -11.27 5.49 -5.83
C LEU A 71 -10.65 5.52 -4.42
N ASP A 72 -10.31 4.33 -3.89
CA ASP A 72 -9.62 4.19 -2.61
C ASP A 72 -8.20 4.75 -2.66
N PHE A 73 -7.73 5.34 -1.54
CA PHE A 73 -6.39 5.92 -1.44
C PHE A 73 -5.27 4.94 -1.78
N LYS A 74 -5.37 3.68 -1.33
CA LYS A 74 -4.35 2.67 -1.63
C LYS A 74 -4.30 2.36 -3.13
N LYS A 75 -5.46 2.36 -3.80
CA LYS A 75 -5.54 2.21 -5.26
C LYS A 75 -5.00 3.43 -6.00
N TRP A 76 -5.27 4.62 -5.48
CA TRP A 76 -4.64 5.85 -5.95
C TRP A 76 -3.11 5.72 -5.95
N VAL A 77 -2.49 5.34 -4.82
CA VAL A 77 -1.03 5.19 -4.71
C VAL A 77 -0.50 4.19 -5.73
N SER A 78 -1.12 3.00 -5.84
CA SER A 78 -0.70 1.97 -6.82
C SER A 78 -0.80 2.48 -8.26
N LEU A 79 -1.85 3.22 -8.59
CA LEU A 79 -2.11 3.71 -9.95
C LEU A 79 -1.14 4.81 -10.35
N ILE A 80 -0.91 5.80 -9.48
CA ILE A 80 0.05 6.88 -9.75
C ILE A 80 1.49 6.37 -9.76
N ASN A 81 1.82 5.38 -8.92
CA ASN A 81 3.13 4.72 -8.99
C ASN A 81 3.32 4.07 -10.36
N PHE A 82 2.32 3.35 -10.87
CA PHE A 82 2.40 2.72 -12.18
C PHE A 82 2.49 3.76 -13.31
N LYS A 83 1.73 4.85 -13.20
CA LYS A 83 1.77 5.95 -14.19
C LYS A 83 3.15 6.62 -14.23
N ASN A 84 3.70 6.98 -13.06
CA ASN A 84 4.91 7.80 -12.95
C ASN A 84 6.19 6.97 -13.07
N ASN A 85 6.22 5.78 -12.47
CA ASN A 85 7.42 4.95 -12.35
C ASN A 85 7.43 3.73 -13.30
N GLY A 86 6.34 3.46 -14.03
CA GLY A 86 6.27 2.38 -15.01
C GLY A 86 6.12 0.97 -14.43
N ILE A 87 6.05 0.82 -13.10
CA ILE A 87 5.98 -0.46 -12.40
C ILE A 87 4.64 -0.57 -11.68
N TYR A 88 3.84 -1.59 -12.04
CA TYR A 88 2.61 -1.89 -11.32
C TYR A 88 2.91 -2.70 -10.06
N ILE A 89 2.55 -2.13 -8.91
CA ILE A 89 2.65 -2.77 -7.59
C ILE A 89 1.25 -2.77 -6.98
N LYS A 90 0.77 -3.95 -6.60
CA LYS A 90 -0.59 -4.13 -6.07
C LYS A 90 -0.77 -3.50 -4.69
N THR A 91 0.26 -3.58 -3.84
CA THR A 91 0.30 -2.93 -2.52
C THR A 91 0.53 -1.43 -2.67
N PRO A 92 0.13 -0.60 -1.70
CA PRO A 92 0.19 0.86 -1.82
C PRO A 92 1.62 1.39 -1.65
N ILE A 93 2.46 1.06 -2.62
CA ILE A 93 3.86 1.46 -2.68
C ILE A 93 4.04 2.55 -3.73
N TYR A 94 4.77 3.61 -3.36
CA TYR A 94 5.28 4.61 -4.28
C TYR A 94 6.80 4.58 -4.31
N MET A 95 7.35 4.28 -5.49
CA MET A 95 8.80 4.19 -5.70
C MET A 95 9.45 5.56 -5.67
N ARG A 96 10.58 5.65 -4.97
CA ARG A 96 11.53 6.75 -5.02
C ARG A 96 12.81 6.27 -5.71
N ASN A 97 13.86 7.05 -5.71
CA ASN A 97 15.09 6.66 -6.40
C ASN A 97 15.80 5.44 -5.76
N LYS A 98 16.10 5.51 -4.45
CA LYS A 98 16.86 4.47 -3.72
C LYS A 98 16.04 3.75 -2.66
N PHE A 99 14.80 4.15 -2.45
CA PHE A 99 13.89 3.63 -1.44
C PHE A 99 12.46 3.69 -1.96
N PHE A 100 11.53 3.17 -1.21
CA PHE A 100 10.11 3.33 -1.49
C PHE A 100 9.33 3.68 -0.22
N ASN A 101 8.19 4.32 -0.42
CA ASN A 101 7.22 4.59 0.62
C ASN A 101 6.08 3.58 0.52
N TYR A 102 5.71 2.98 1.64
CA TYR A 102 4.54 2.12 1.79
C TYR A 102 3.48 2.87 2.58
N TYR A 103 2.31 3.07 1.99
CA TYR A 103 1.24 3.89 2.55
C TYR A 103 0.20 3.01 3.24
N LEU A 104 0.17 3.00 4.57
CA LEU A 104 -0.92 2.42 5.36
C LEU A 104 -2.17 3.31 5.26
N SER A 105 -1.97 4.62 5.30
CA SER A 105 -2.93 5.68 5.02
C SER A 105 -2.18 6.92 4.48
N LYS A 106 -2.91 7.99 4.16
CA LYS A 106 -2.29 9.25 3.71
C LYS A 106 -1.29 9.81 4.73
N ASN A 107 -1.55 9.64 6.02
CA ASN A 107 -0.75 10.17 7.12
C ASN A 107 0.09 9.10 7.84
N ASP A 108 0.05 7.85 7.41
CA ASP A 108 0.82 6.75 7.99
C ASP A 108 1.65 6.09 6.90
N VAL A 109 2.91 6.50 6.81
CA VAL A 109 3.83 6.14 5.73
C VAL A 109 5.06 5.47 6.32
N LEU A 110 5.42 4.33 5.76
CA LEU A 110 6.64 3.60 6.09
C LEU A 110 7.65 3.78 4.95
N THR A 111 8.92 3.81 5.30
CA THR A 111 10.02 3.93 4.35
C THR A 111 10.90 2.68 4.41
N PHE A 112 11.23 2.12 3.25
CA PHE A 112 12.05 0.91 3.12
C PHE A 112 13.09 1.07 2.02
N ASP A 113 14.22 0.36 2.15
CA ASP A 113 15.16 0.22 1.04
C ASP A 113 14.56 -0.54 -0.13
N VAL A 114 15.01 -0.24 -1.34
CA VAL A 114 14.53 -0.90 -2.57
C VAL A 114 14.77 -2.42 -2.55
N ASP A 115 15.73 -2.90 -1.79
CA ASP A 115 16.05 -4.33 -1.64
C ASP A 115 14.88 -5.13 -1.02
N ASP A 116 14.04 -4.49 -0.24
CA ASP A 116 12.84 -5.10 0.35
C ASP A 116 11.58 -5.02 -0.55
N LEU A 117 11.69 -4.41 -1.74
CA LEU A 117 10.55 -4.17 -2.62
C LEU A 117 9.81 -5.46 -2.98
N PHE A 118 10.55 -6.52 -3.34
CA PHE A 118 9.96 -7.80 -3.73
C PHE A 118 9.07 -8.37 -2.61
N TYR A 119 9.52 -8.28 -1.36
CA TYR A 119 8.75 -8.74 -0.21
C TYR A 119 7.48 -7.92 0.00
N TYR A 120 7.59 -6.59 0.14
CA TYR A 120 6.45 -5.74 0.44
C TYR A 120 5.50 -5.50 -0.75
N SER A 121 5.92 -5.75 -1.97
CA SER A 121 5.01 -5.75 -3.13
C SER A 121 3.98 -6.88 -3.07
N ASN A 122 4.29 -7.97 -2.37
CA ASN A 122 3.45 -9.16 -2.23
C ASN A 122 2.76 -9.29 -0.86
N HIS A 123 3.17 -8.51 0.13
CA HIS A 123 2.64 -8.60 1.50
C HIS A 123 1.97 -7.30 1.92
N SER A 124 0.73 -7.40 2.37
CA SER A 124 0.01 -6.26 2.94
C SER A 124 0.41 -6.04 4.39
N ILE A 125 0.94 -4.85 4.67
CA ILE A 125 1.28 -4.45 6.04
C ILE A 125 0.03 -3.97 6.77
N MET A 126 -0.12 -4.38 8.01
CA MET A 126 -1.15 -3.95 8.96
C MET A 126 -0.50 -3.36 10.20
N ARG A 127 -1.07 -2.27 10.71
CA ARG A 127 -0.67 -1.69 12.00
C ARG A 127 -1.67 -2.05 13.08
N ARG A 128 -1.17 -2.50 14.23
CA ARG A 128 -1.96 -2.72 15.45
C ARG A 128 -1.22 -2.08 16.62
N GLY A 129 -1.73 -0.96 17.11
CA GLY A 129 -1.00 -0.15 18.09
C GLY A 129 0.35 0.30 17.53
N THR A 130 1.43 0.02 18.23
CA THR A 130 2.79 0.33 17.81
C THR A 130 3.44 -0.73 16.91
N HIS A 131 2.78 -1.88 16.72
CA HIS A 131 3.33 -3.02 15.98
C HIS A 131 2.85 -3.05 14.54
N LEU A 132 3.75 -3.45 13.64
CA LEU A 132 3.52 -3.63 12.22
C LEU A 132 3.64 -5.12 11.87
N PHE A 133 2.62 -5.64 11.18
CA PHE A 133 2.54 -7.05 10.83
C PHE A 133 2.26 -7.27 9.36
N VAL A 134 2.74 -8.38 8.85
CA VAL A 134 2.28 -8.98 7.59
C VAL A 134 1.62 -10.31 7.88
N ALA A 135 0.60 -10.66 7.09
CA ALA A 135 0.01 -12.00 7.13
C ALA A 135 0.80 -12.90 6.17
N GLU A 136 1.38 -13.96 6.69
CA GLU A 136 2.16 -14.94 5.93
C GLU A 136 1.83 -16.35 6.41
N TYR A 137 1.42 -17.23 5.50
CA TYR A 137 1.05 -18.65 5.80
C TYR A 137 0.09 -18.82 6.99
N GLY A 138 -0.91 -17.93 7.11
CA GLY A 138 -1.88 -17.99 8.23
C GLY A 138 -1.38 -17.41 9.55
N MET A 139 -0.13 -16.98 9.63
CA MET A 139 0.46 -16.34 10.80
C MET A 139 0.63 -14.82 10.58
N GLN A 140 0.68 -14.07 11.68
CA GLN A 140 1.02 -12.67 11.67
C GLN A 140 2.47 -12.48 12.10
N THR A 141 3.32 -12.02 11.19
CA THR A 141 4.75 -11.81 11.44
C THR A 141 5.02 -10.32 11.64
N ASN A 142 5.65 -9.97 12.76
CA ASN A 142 6.11 -8.59 13.00
C ASN A 142 7.24 -8.25 12.02
N ILE A 143 7.09 -7.17 11.26
CA ILE A 143 8.08 -6.76 10.26
C ILE A 143 9.42 -6.37 10.89
N ALA A 144 9.43 -5.88 12.14
CA ALA A 144 10.64 -5.49 12.85
C ALA A 144 11.66 -6.64 12.96
N SER A 145 11.17 -7.90 13.01
CA SER A 145 12.05 -9.08 13.07
C SER A 145 12.93 -9.23 11.83
N ARG A 146 12.51 -8.74 10.66
CA ARG A 146 13.31 -8.73 9.42
C ARG A 146 14.54 -7.84 9.54
N TYR A 147 14.49 -6.84 10.41
CA TYR A 147 15.54 -5.87 10.65
C TYR A 147 16.35 -6.18 11.91
N GLY A 148 16.24 -7.41 12.42
CA GLY A 148 16.98 -7.85 13.61
C GLY A 148 16.40 -7.35 14.95
N ILE A 149 15.22 -6.72 14.95
CA ILE A 149 14.54 -6.24 16.15
C ILE A 149 13.61 -7.35 16.66
N ARG A 150 13.92 -7.91 17.82
CA ARG A 150 13.12 -8.97 18.45
C ARG A 150 11.88 -8.40 19.15
N ASN A 151 10.88 -9.25 19.41
CA ASN A 151 9.60 -8.82 20.02
C ASN A 151 9.76 -8.20 21.43
N PHE A 152 10.83 -8.55 22.14
CA PHE A 152 11.11 -8.04 23.50
C PHE A 152 12.15 -6.91 23.50
N ALA A 153 12.63 -6.49 22.34
CA ALA A 153 13.65 -5.46 22.23
C ALA A 153 13.11 -4.11 22.70
N ARG A 154 13.92 -3.42 23.48
CA ARG A 154 13.59 -2.10 24.02
C ARG A 154 14.25 -1.02 23.18
N LYS A 155 13.42 -0.11 22.66
CA LYS A 155 13.90 1.05 21.91
C LYS A 155 14.87 1.86 22.76
N ASP A 156 15.94 2.36 22.13
CA ASP A 156 17.01 3.16 22.70
C ASP A 156 17.92 2.42 23.72
N ILE A 157 17.66 1.13 23.96
CA ILE A 157 18.48 0.24 24.79
C ILE A 157 19.03 -0.92 23.95
N ASP A 158 18.14 -1.67 23.31
CA ASP A 158 18.51 -2.84 22.51
C ASP A 158 18.68 -2.49 21.03
N PHE A 159 17.95 -1.49 20.55
CA PHE A 159 18.04 -0.94 19.19
C PHE A 159 17.61 0.53 19.17
N ARG A 160 17.97 1.23 18.10
CA ARG A 160 17.46 2.58 17.85
C ARG A 160 17.26 2.86 16.37
N PHE A 161 16.40 3.84 16.09
CA PHE A 161 16.31 4.48 14.79
C PHE A 161 17.24 5.70 14.78
N VAL A 162 18.27 5.67 13.94
CA VAL A 162 19.37 6.66 13.96
C VAL A 162 18.87 8.09 13.73
N ASN A 163 17.89 8.27 12.82
CA ASN A 163 17.26 9.56 12.53
C ASN A 163 16.07 9.88 13.46
N GLY A 164 15.71 8.98 14.38
CA GLY A 164 14.57 9.12 15.29
C GLY A 164 13.21 8.75 14.72
N ASP A 165 13.09 8.52 13.40
CA ASP A 165 11.84 8.14 12.74
C ASP A 165 11.59 6.63 12.86
N ILE A 166 10.59 6.26 13.64
CA ILE A 166 10.19 4.86 13.89
C ILE A 166 9.48 4.21 12.69
N ASN A 167 9.14 4.97 11.66
CA ASN A 167 8.54 4.51 10.43
C ASN A 167 9.57 4.33 9.29
N ASP A 168 10.82 4.69 9.53
CA ASP A 168 11.90 4.54 8.55
C ASP A 168 12.69 3.25 8.81
N PHE A 169 12.33 2.20 8.08
CA PHE A 169 12.93 0.87 8.16
C PHE A 169 14.09 0.66 7.19
N ARG A 170 14.69 1.70 6.67
CA ARG A 170 15.92 1.54 5.89
C ARG A 170 17.04 0.99 6.77
N TYR A 171 17.83 0.07 6.23
CA TYR A 171 18.89 -0.59 6.98
C TYR A 171 19.87 0.38 7.62
N ALA A 172 20.23 1.47 6.93
CA ALA A 172 21.10 2.51 7.45
C ALA A 172 20.52 3.29 8.65
N ASN A 173 19.20 3.23 8.87
CA ASN A 173 18.50 3.91 9.95
C ASN A 173 18.28 3.02 11.18
N ILE A 174 18.54 1.72 11.09
CA ILE A 174 18.33 0.77 12.21
C ILE A 174 19.68 0.34 12.75
N GLU A 175 19.93 0.63 14.02
CA GLU A 175 21.11 0.20 14.73
C GLU A 175 20.73 -0.77 15.85
N ILE A 176 21.32 -1.97 15.84
CA ILE A 176 21.20 -2.95 16.91
C ILE A 176 22.31 -2.66 17.93
N ILE A 177 21.93 -2.16 19.10
CA ILE A 177 22.85 -1.78 20.19
C ILE A 177 23.22 -3.03 21.00
N ASN A 178 22.21 -3.84 21.34
CA ASN A 178 22.40 -5.07 22.11
C ASN A 178 22.00 -6.29 21.26
N PRO A 179 22.93 -7.13 20.82
CA PRO A 179 22.61 -8.34 20.07
C PRO A 179 21.85 -9.40 20.89
N TYR A 180 21.91 -9.31 22.23
CA TYR A 180 21.20 -10.19 23.17
C TYR A 180 19.88 -9.58 23.68
N GLN A 181 19.13 -8.94 22.81
CA GLN A 181 17.92 -8.21 23.09
C GLN A 181 16.99 -8.95 24.08
N GLY A 182 16.48 -8.22 25.08
CA GLY A 182 15.59 -8.75 26.11
C GLY A 182 16.28 -9.49 27.26
N VAL A 183 17.61 -9.58 27.27
CA VAL A 183 18.39 -10.06 28.41
C VAL A 183 18.94 -8.86 29.18
N THR A 184 18.67 -8.80 30.47
CA THR A 184 19.26 -7.80 31.43
C THR A 184 20.49 -8.37 32.04
#